data_5a215fc8d844b0f1ba56992782b676ff
#
_entry.id   5a215fc8d844b0f1ba56992782b676ff
#
_cell.length_a   1.000
_cell.length_b   1.000
_cell.length_c   1.000
_cell.angle_alpha   90.00
_cell.angle_beta   90.00
_cell.angle_gamma   90.00
#
_symmetry.space_group_name_H-M   'P 1'
#
loop_
_entity.id
_entity.type
_entity.pdbx_description
1 polymer ?
#
loop_
_entity_poly.entity_id
_entity_poly.type
_entity_poly.pdbx_seq_one_letter_code
_entity_poly.pdbx_strand_id
1 'polypeptide(L)'
;QGAFLPAFHQKKYANNSSIPFMAIDGIGSRNVLAEGETTMSGAYLVEQVKAEEERIVRRLYFMANPFVIQSEVAMLPGDSDQVDRSYLAFEYHKYMVAGIAALASALQTEAVPTKQSACVIGLGGGGLLNFLQHVLKNIDVTVVELDPSVVQVAEKYFGFIQDESTRVVVGDGLEVCRKEDAAKPEMGIEPQSLSFLAIDVDSKDNTVG
;
A
#
# COMPACT_ATOMS: atom_id res chain seq x y z
N GLN A 1 12.08 -28.36 -9.90
CA GLN A 1 12.51 -27.07 -10.41
C GLN A 1 12.39 -25.94 -9.36
N GLY A 2 11.54 -26.09 -8.32
CA GLY A 2 11.34 -25.07 -7.28
C GLY A 2 12.41 -24.96 -6.18
N ALA A 3 13.30 -25.95 -6.05
CA ALA A 3 14.30 -25.96 -4.97
C ALA A 3 15.55 -25.09 -5.23
N PHE A 4 15.70 -24.57 -6.44
CA PHE A 4 16.91 -23.81 -6.83
C PHE A 4 16.82 -22.31 -6.50
N LEU A 5 15.63 -21.74 -6.51
CA LEU A 5 15.42 -20.31 -6.31
C LEU A 5 15.73 -19.80 -4.87
N PRO A 6 15.30 -20.47 -3.80
CA PRO A 6 15.55 -19.98 -2.45
C PRO A 6 17.02 -19.89 -2.07
N ALA A 7 17.82 -20.86 -2.48
CA ALA A 7 19.26 -20.89 -2.16
C ALA A 7 20.07 -19.84 -2.93
N PHE A 8 19.62 -19.47 -4.11
CA PHE A 8 20.25 -18.45 -4.93
C PHE A 8 20.04 -17.04 -4.35
N HIS A 9 18.84 -16.75 -3.87
CA HIS A 9 18.52 -15.47 -3.25
C HIS A 9 19.28 -15.27 -1.94
N GLN A 10 19.28 -16.27 -1.06
CA GLN A 10 19.97 -16.18 0.23
C GLN A 10 21.49 -15.87 0.11
N LYS A 11 22.17 -16.44 -0.89
CA LYS A 11 23.61 -16.18 -1.10
C LYS A 11 23.91 -14.78 -1.62
N LYS A 12 23.00 -14.15 -2.35
CA LYS A 12 23.25 -12.82 -2.94
C LYS A 12 23.00 -11.67 -1.97
N TYR A 13 22.00 -11.78 -1.13
CA TYR A 13 21.77 -10.80 -0.08
C TYR A 13 22.90 -10.71 0.93
N ALA A 14 23.59 -11.82 1.19
CA ALA A 14 24.75 -11.86 2.08
C ALA A 14 25.98 -11.09 1.54
N ASN A 15 26.04 -10.78 0.24
CA ASN A 15 27.24 -10.24 -0.41
C ASN A 15 27.07 -8.83 -1.02
N ASN A 16 26.02 -8.09 -0.68
CA ASN A 16 25.80 -6.72 -1.15
C ASN A 16 25.88 -6.54 -2.69
N SER A 17 25.58 -7.58 -3.45
CA SER A 17 25.59 -7.55 -4.91
C SER A 17 24.18 -7.50 -5.47
N SER A 18 23.93 -6.57 -6.40
CA SER A 18 22.65 -6.30 -7.07
C SER A 18 21.90 -7.57 -7.46
N ILE A 19 20.60 -7.57 -7.18
CA ILE A 19 19.66 -8.64 -7.53
C ILE A 19 19.62 -8.76 -9.06
N PRO A 20 19.96 -9.91 -9.68
CA PRO A 20 19.78 -10.08 -11.10
C PRO A 20 18.29 -10.38 -11.33
N PHE A 21 17.52 -9.37 -11.57
CA PHE A 21 16.25 -9.56 -12.21
C PHE A 21 16.47 -9.96 -13.67
N MET A 22 15.76 -10.95 -14.14
CA MET A 22 15.71 -11.25 -15.57
C MET A 22 15.12 -10.03 -16.27
N ALA A 23 15.92 -9.37 -17.08
CA ALA A 23 15.40 -8.38 -18.01
C ALA A 23 14.45 -9.14 -18.96
N ILE A 24 13.17 -8.85 -18.87
CA ILE A 24 12.22 -9.23 -19.93
C ILE A 24 12.50 -8.21 -21.03
N ASP A 25 13.04 -8.68 -22.16
CA ASP A 25 13.28 -7.87 -23.35
C ASP A 25 12.00 -7.09 -23.70
N GLY A 26 12.09 -5.77 -23.71
CA GLY A 26 10.97 -4.89 -24.08
C GLY A 26 10.46 -3.94 -23.02
N ILE A 27 10.90 -4.03 -21.76
CA ILE A 27 10.61 -3.04 -20.72
C ILE A 27 11.67 -1.94 -20.82
N GLY A 28 11.22 -0.70 -20.94
CA GLY A 28 12.06 0.51 -20.97
C GLY A 28 13.01 0.59 -19.76
N SER A 29 13.83 1.61 -19.69
CA SER A 29 14.87 1.78 -18.67
C SER A 29 14.31 1.59 -17.26
N ARG A 30 14.85 0.58 -16.57
CA ARG A 30 14.55 0.27 -15.18
C ARG A 30 15.56 0.97 -14.28
N ASN A 31 15.06 1.68 -13.28
CA ASN A 31 15.90 2.35 -12.28
C ASN A 31 15.54 1.83 -10.88
N VAL A 32 16.50 1.17 -10.23
CA VAL A 32 16.33 0.74 -8.82
C VAL A 32 16.58 1.94 -7.93
N LEU A 33 15.55 2.34 -7.19
CA LEU A 33 15.59 3.47 -6.26
C LEU A 33 16.05 3.06 -4.86
N ALA A 34 15.68 1.86 -4.43
CA ALA A 34 16.05 1.34 -3.13
C ALA A 34 15.98 -0.19 -3.07
N GLU A 35 16.85 -0.74 -2.26
CA GLU A 35 16.82 -2.11 -1.76
C GLU A 35 17.03 -2.07 -0.26
N GLY A 36 16.36 -2.93 0.48
CA GLY A 36 16.49 -2.97 1.93
C GLY A 36 15.78 -4.17 2.54
N GLU A 37 15.71 -4.15 3.85
CA GLU A 37 15.02 -5.16 4.65
C GLU A 37 14.06 -4.45 5.60
N THR A 38 12.84 -4.92 5.65
CA THR A 38 11.82 -4.44 6.58
C THR A 38 11.84 -5.28 7.85
N THR A 39 11.24 -4.77 8.92
CA THR A 39 11.22 -5.44 10.22
C THR A 39 10.47 -6.77 10.19
N MET A 40 9.39 -6.86 9.40
CA MET A 40 8.48 -8.02 9.41
C MET A 40 8.22 -8.59 8.02
N SER A 41 8.26 -7.77 6.96
CA SER A 41 7.94 -8.19 5.60
C SER A 41 9.14 -8.73 4.83
N GLY A 42 10.35 -8.64 5.41
CA GLY A 42 11.60 -9.12 4.82
C GLY A 42 12.19 -8.16 3.80
N ALA A 43 13.06 -8.69 2.94
CA ALA A 43 13.75 -7.89 1.95
C ALA A 43 12.79 -7.31 0.92
N TYR A 44 13.04 -6.05 0.52
CA TYR A 44 12.22 -5.33 -0.45
C TYR A 44 13.06 -4.66 -1.53
N LEU A 45 12.40 -4.35 -2.63
CA LEU A 45 12.92 -3.59 -3.75
C LEU A 45 11.91 -2.50 -4.12
N VAL A 46 12.42 -1.29 -4.34
CA VAL A 46 11.68 -0.20 -4.98
C VAL A 46 12.34 0.14 -6.31
N GLU A 47 11.57 0.12 -7.37
CA GLU A 47 12.05 0.50 -8.70
C GLU A 47 11.17 1.57 -9.35
N GLN A 48 11.75 2.30 -10.27
CA GLN A 48 11.03 3.17 -11.18
C GLN A 48 11.21 2.66 -12.61
N VAL A 49 10.10 2.46 -13.29
CA VAL A 49 10.08 1.92 -14.65
C VAL A 49 9.16 2.72 -15.55
N LYS A 50 9.39 2.64 -16.84
CA LYS A 50 8.48 3.14 -17.85
C LYS A 50 7.50 2.03 -18.19
N ALA A 51 6.25 2.22 -17.82
CA ALA A 51 5.15 1.29 -18.08
C ALA A 51 4.48 1.60 -19.42
N GLU A 52 3.32 0.99 -19.66
CA GLU A 52 2.52 1.25 -20.85
C GLU A 52 2.17 2.73 -21.00
N GLU A 53 1.93 3.17 -22.24
CA GLU A 53 1.63 4.57 -22.59
C GLU A 53 2.71 5.58 -22.14
N GLU A 54 3.96 5.15 -22.07
CA GLU A 54 5.09 6.01 -21.67
C GLU A 54 5.02 6.49 -20.21
N ARG A 55 4.13 5.97 -19.41
CA ARG A 55 3.92 6.36 -18.02
C ARG A 55 5.07 5.89 -17.14
N ILE A 56 5.59 6.78 -16.33
CA ILE A 56 6.58 6.44 -15.29
C ILE A 56 5.81 5.96 -14.07
N VAL A 57 6.17 4.78 -13.57
CA VAL A 57 5.59 4.21 -12.34
C VAL A 57 6.69 3.80 -11.37
N ARG A 58 6.36 3.84 -10.07
CA ARG A 58 7.18 3.23 -9.00
C ARG A 58 6.49 2.00 -8.48
N ARG A 59 7.28 0.95 -8.25
CA ARG A 59 6.82 -0.35 -7.82
C ARG A 59 7.56 -0.79 -6.58
N LEU A 60 6.82 -1.39 -5.65
CA LEU A 60 7.34 -2.10 -4.49
C LEU A 60 7.20 -3.60 -4.71
N TYR A 61 8.25 -4.33 -4.39
CA TYR A 61 8.26 -5.78 -4.34
C TYR A 61 8.80 -6.25 -3.00
N PHE A 62 8.20 -7.29 -2.44
CA PHE A 62 8.84 -8.07 -1.39
C PHE A 62 9.51 -9.30 -1.97
N MET A 63 10.73 -9.56 -1.55
CA MET A 63 11.54 -10.65 -2.10
C MET A 63 11.04 -12.04 -1.70
N ALA A 64 10.14 -12.14 -0.74
CA ALA A 64 9.39 -13.36 -0.46
C ALA A 64 8.51 -13.77 -1.66
N ASN A 65 8.01 -12.79 -2.45
CA ASN A 65 7.27 -13.04 -3.70
C ASN A 65 7.67 -12.01 -4.78
N PRO A 66 8.85 -12.15 -5.40
CA PRO A 66 9.44 -11.14 -6.28
C PRO A 66 8.73 -10.99 -7.63
N PHE A 67 7.74 -11.82 -7.92
CA PHE A 67 6.97 -11.76 -9.16
C PHE A 67 5.65 -11.00 -9.00
N VAL A 68 5.31 -10.59 -7.78
CA VAL A 68 4.09 -9.84 -7.47
C VAL A 68 4.45 -8.40 -7.13
N ILE A 69 3.85 -7.47 -7.87
CA ILE A 69 3.91 -6.04 -7.54
C ILE A 69 3.03 -5.83 -6.32
N GLN A 70 3.65 -5.49 -5.18
CA GLN A 70 2.94 -5.23 -3.93
C GLN A 70 2.29 -3.85 -3.91
N SER A 71 2.92 -2.89 -4.55
CA SER A 71 2.36 -1.55 -4.68
C SER A 71 2.89 -0.89 -5.94
N GLU A 72 2.05 -0.09 -6.58
CA GLU A 72 2.41 0.72 -7.73
C GLU A 72 1.75 2.10 -7.63
N VAL A 73 2.51 3.13 -7.93
CA VAL A 73 2.01 4.50 -8.09
C VAL A 73 2.54 5.07 -9.41
N ALA A 74 1.75 5.92 -10.06
CA ALA A 74 2.22 6.68 -11.22
C ALA A 74 2.88 7.98 -10.76
N MET A 75 3.86 8.43 -11.54
CA MET A 75 4.49 9.72 -11.37
C MET A 75 3.81 10.75 -12.27
N LEU A 76 3.73 12.00 -11.81
CA LEU A 76 3.24 13.09 -12.67
C LEU A 76 4.17 13.27 -13.88
N PRO A 77 3.62 13.65 -15.04
CA PRO A 77 4.41 13.91 -16.22
C PRO A 77 5.49 14.98 -16.00
N GLY A 78 6.63 14.82 -16.65
CA GLY A 78 7.78 15.72 -16.51
C GLY A 78 8.84 15.13 -15.59
N ASP A 79 9.81 15.95 -15.23
CA ASP A 79 10.93 15.57 -14.35
C ASP A 79 10.56 15.81 -12.86
N SER A 80 9.35 15.42 -12.47
CA SER A 80 8.88 15.61 -11.12
C SER A 80 8.96 14.32 -10.31
N ASP A 81 9.40 14.43 -9.06
CA ASP A 81 9.40 13.35 -8.09
C ASP A 81 8.03 13.24 -7.38
N GLN A 82 6.97 13.74 -8.02
CA GLN A 82 5.62 13.80 -7.47
C GLN A 82 4.76 12.66 -7.98
N VAL A 83 4.02 12.06 -7.06
CA VAL A 83 3.07 10.98 -7.33
C VAL A 83 1.75 11.54 -7.87
N ASP A 84 1.23 10.92 -8.90
CA ASP A 84 -0.13 11.15 -9.39
C ASP A 84 -1.13 10.47 -8.44
N ARG A 85 -1.71 11.25 -7.54
CA ARG A 85 -2.67 10.76 -6.56
C ARG A 85 -4.02 10.38 -7.15
N SER A 86 -4.28 10.69 -8.42
CA SER A 86 -5.50 10.26 -9.13
C SER A 86 -5.38 8.86 -9.73
N TYR A 87 -4.19 8.26 -9.69
CA TYR A 87 -3.93 6.96 -10.28
C TYR A 87 -4.17 5.82 -9.30
N LEU A 88 -4.93 4.81 -9.74
CA LEU A 88 -5.09 3.52 -9.06
C LEU A 88 -4.58 2.41 -9.96
N ALA A 89 -3.49 1.76 -9.56
CA ALA A 89 -2.83 0.71 -10.32
C ALA A 89 -3.68 -0.57 -10.40
N PHE A 90 -4.25 -0.98 -9.28
CA PHE A 90 -4.87 -2.30 -9.14
C PHE A 90 -6.38 -2.24 -9.31
N GLU A 91 -6.92 -3.23 -10.04
CA GLU A 91 -8.37 -3.33 -10.28
C GLU A 91 -9.15 -3.51 -8.97
N TYR A 92 -8.63 -4.28 -8.01
CA TYR A 92 -9.32 -4.48 -6.75
C TYR A 92 -9.43 -3.18 -5.92
N HIS A 93 -8.45 -2.27 -5.99
CA HIS A 93 -8.57 -0.94 -5.41
C HIS A 93 -9.70 -0.13 -6.04
N LYS A 94 -9.88 -0.24 -7.37
CA LYS A 94 -11.01 0.42 -8.07
C LYS A 94 -12.35 -0.10 -7.56
N TYR A 95 -12.46 -1.41 -7.31
CA TYR A 95 -13.67 -2.00 -6.72
C TYR A 95 -13.89 -1.55 -5.27
N MET A 96 -12.84 -1.46 -4.45
CA MET A 96 -12.92 -0.91 -3.10
C MET A 96 -13.45 0.54 -3.13
N VAL A 97 -12.87 1.37 -3.98
CA VAL A 97 -13.30 2.77 -4.14
C VAL A 97 -14.74 2.89 -4.63
N ALA A 98 -15.15 2.05 -5.57
CA ALA A 98 -16.54 2.00 -6.03
C ALA A 98 -17.51 1.63 -4.89
N GLY A 99 -17.13 0.67 -4.05
CA GLY A 99 -17.89 0.31 -2.84
C GLY A 99 -18.00 1.47 -1.84
N ILE A 100 -16.89 2.16 -1.57
CA ILE A 100 -16.88 3.35 -0.70
C ILE A 100 -17.77 4.46 -1.26
N ALA A 101 -17.70 4.71 -2.57
CA ALA A 101 -18.53 5.72 -3.23
C ALA A 101 -20.03 5.37 -3.15
N ALA A 102 -20.40 4.12 -3.33
CA ALA A 102 -21.77 3.65 -3.18
C ALA A 102 -22.28 3.83 -1.74
N LEU A 103 -21.47 3.50 -0.73
CA LEU A 103 -21.79 3.74 0.68
C LEU A 103 -21.95 5.22 0.97
N ALA A 104 -21.03 6.07 0.51
CA ALA A 104 -21.10 7.51 0.69
C ALA A 104 -22.38 8.10 0.07
N SER A 105 -22.76 7.63 -1.11
CA SER A 105 -24.03 8.04 -1.75
C SER A 105 -25.26 7.61 -0.95
N ALA A 106 -25.28 6.41 -0.38
CA ALA A 106 -26.37 5.93 0.45
C ALA A 106 -26.52 6.71 1.77
N LEU A 107 -25.39 7.16 2.34
CA LEU A 107 -25.35 7.92 3.59
C LEU A 107 -25.71 9.41 3.42
N GLN A 108 -25.63 9.96 2.21
CA GLN A 108 -25.97 11.37 1.92
C GLN A 108 -27.47 11.67 1.93
N THR A 109 -28.34 10.69 2.14
CA THR A 109 -29.80 10.88 2.19
C THR A 109 -30.30 11.57 3.46
N GLU A 110 -29.45 11.72 4.48
CA GLU A 110 -29.74 12.50 5.67
C GLU A 110 -28.67 13.57 5.88
N ALA A 111 -29.08 14.77 6.26
CA ALA A 111 -28.21 15.92 6.48
C ALA A 111 -27.23 15.66 7.66
N VAL A 112 -26.10 15.02 7.38
CA VAL A 112 -25.05 14.80 8.37
C VAL A 112 -23.84 15.64 8.00
N PRO A 113 -23.62 16.77 8.65
CA PRO A 113 -22.37 17.53 8.53
C PRO A 113 -21.27 16.99 9.47
N THR A 114 -21.38 15.79 9.97
CA THR A 114 -20.35 15.21 10.85
C THR A 114 -19.20 14.66 10.03
N LYS A 115 -17.99 15.02 10.41
CA LYS A 115 -16.75 14.46 9.87
C LYS A 115 -16.82 12.93 9.99
N GLN A 116 -16.65 12.24 8.88
CA GLN A 116 -16.72 10.78 8.82
C GLN A 116 -15.39 10.17 9.27
N SER A 117 -15.43 8.94 9.76
CA SER A 117 -14.23 8.19 10.14
C SER A 117 -14.16 6.88 9.37
N ALA A 118 -12.97 6.53 8.92
CA ALA A 118 -12.71 5.27 8.24
C ALA A 118 -11.46 4.58 8.79
N CYS A 119 -11.40 3.27 8.60
CA CYS A 119 -10.21 2.50 8.89
C CYS A 119 -9.80 1.72 7.64
N VAL A 120 -8.49 1.72 7.36
CA VAL A 120 -7.88 0.90 6.33
C VAL A 120 -6.84 0.00 6.99
N ILE A 121 -6.97 -1.30 6.84
CA ILE A 121 -5.99 -2.28 7.31
C ILE A 121 -5.05 -2.61 6.15
N GLY A 122 -3.76 -2.36 6.36
CA GLY A 122 -2.73 -2.44 5.33
C GLY A 122 -2.44 -1.09 4.69
N LEU A 123 -1.17 -0.80 4.48
CA LEU A 123 -0.68 0.40 3.83
C LEU A 123 0.01 0.07 2.49
N GLY A 124 0.92 -0.92 2.52
CA GLY A 124 1.81 -1.17 1.40
C GLY A 124 2.58 0.10 1.00
N GLY A 125 2.59 0.44 -0.27
CA GLY A 125 3.15 1.73 -0.74
C GLY A 125 2.17 2.90 -0.60
N GLY A 126 0.98 2.71 -0.05
CA GLY A 126 0.01 3.79 0.17
C GLY A 126 -0.75 4.26 -1.06
N GLY A 127 -0.74 3.51 -2.17
CA GLY A 127 -1.42 3.92 -3.40
C GLY A 127 -2.93 4.15 -3.24
N LEU A 128 -3.62 3.24 -2.53
CA LEU A 128 -5.03 3.40 -2.19
C LEU A 128 -5.25 4.65 -1.32
N LEU A 129 -4.41 4.87 -0.31
CA LEU A 129 -4.53 6.00 0.62
C LEU A 129 -4.28 7.33 -0.09
N ASN A 130 -3.29 7.40 -0.97
CA ASN A 130 -3.03 8.58 -1.80
C ASN A 130 -4.26 8.97 -2.62
N PHE A 131 -4.93 7.98 -3.22
CA PHE A 131 -6.16 8.20 -3.97
C PHE A 131 -7.31 8.64 -3.06
N LEU A 132 -7.52 7.97 -1.92
CA LEU A 132 -8.58 8.34 -0.98
C LEU A 132 -8.39 9.76 -0.45
N GLN A 133 -7.19 10.18 -0.07
CA GLN A 133 -6.87 11.55 0.33
C GLN A 133 -7.15 12.57 -0.78
N HIS A 134 -6.95 12.16 -2.05
CA HIS A 134 -7.21 13.03 -3.21
C HIS A 134 -8.71 13.26 -3.43
N VAL A 135 -9.53 12.20 -3.32
CA VAL A 135 -10.96 12.26 -3.70
C VAL A 135 -11.89 12.48 -2.52
N LEU A 136 -11.56 12.01 -1.34
CA LEU A 136 -12.42 12.14 -0.16
C LEU A 136 -12.05 13.41 0.63
N LYS A 137 -13.07 14.21 0.91
CA LYS A 137 -12.97 15.39 1.77
C LYS A 137 -13.81 15.12 3.02
N ASN A 138 -13.44 15.73 4.14
CA ASN A 138 -14.18 15.61 5.42
C ASN A 138 -14.25 14.18 6.00
N ILE A 139 -13.22 13.37 5.76
CA ILE A 139 -13.11 12.04 6.33
C ILE A 139 -11.77 11.90 7.06
N ASP A 140 -11.80 11.33 8.26
CA ASP A 140 -10.60 10.92 8.98
C ASP A 140 -10.31 9.46 8.70
N VAL A 141 -9.11 9.17 8.23
CA VAL A 141 -8.68 7.81 7.92
C VAL A 141 -7.62 7.36 8.92
N THR A 142 -7.90 6.31 9.66
CA THR A 142 -6.88 5.60 10.44
C THR A 142 -6.40 4.40 9.62
N VAL A 143 -5.12 4.37 9.33
CA VAL A 143 -4.47 3.24 8.64
C VAL A 143 -3.79 2.39 9.70
N VAL A 144 -4.02 1.08 9.66
CA VAL A 144 -3.33 0.12 10.53
C VAL A 144 -2.35 -0.67 9.69
N GLU A 145 -1.05 -0.46 9.95
CA GLU A 145 0.03 -1.14 9.24
C GLU A 145 0.86 -1.95 10.23
N LEU A 146 1.12 -3.20 9.89
CA LEU A 146 1.83 -4.13 10.76
C LEU A 146 3.32 -3.81 10.87
N ASP A 147 3.94 -3.42 9.74
CA ASP A 147 5.39 -3.23 9.63
C ASP A 147 5.76 -1.74 9.58
N PRO A 148 6.38 -1.19 10.63
CA PRO A 148 6.77 0.22 10.65
C PRO A 148 7.75 0.61 9.54
N SER A 149 8.52 -0.35 9.01
CA SER A 149 9.42 -0.09 7.89
C SER A 149 8.66 0.14 6.59
N VAL A 150 7.50 -0.51 6.42
CA VAL A 150 6.62 -0.29 5.26
C VAL A 150 6.08 1.14 5.25
N VAL A 151 5.74 1.68 6.42
CA VAL A 151 5.33 3.10 6.54
C VAL A 151 6.43 4.03 6.03
N GLN A 152 7.67 3.80 6.44
CA GLN A 152 8.82 4.61 5.98
C GLN A 152 9.05 4.49 4.47
N VAL A 153 8.87 3.30 3.89
CA VAL A 153 8.97 3.07 2.44
C VAL A 153 7.86 3.83 1.70
N ALA A 154 6.62 3.78 2.19
CA ALA A 154 5.49 4.49 1.60
C ALA A 154 5.71 6.01 1.60
N GLU A 155 6.13 6.58 2.71
CA GLU A 155 6.41 8.01 2.84
C GLU A 155 7.57 8.45 1.94
N LYS A 156 8.64 7.68 1.91
CA LYS A 156 9.87 8.07 1.22
C LYS A 156 9.79 7.93 -0.30
N TYR A 157 9.12 6.88 -0.78
CA TYR A 157 9.17 6.53 -2.21
C TYR A 157 7.84 6.62 -2.94
N PHE A 158 6.72 6.56 -2.22
CA PHE A 158 5.39 6.45 -2.83
C PHE A 158 4.50 7.67 -2.57
N GLY A 159 5.06 8.75 -2.01
CA GLY A 159 4.35 10.01 -1.82
C GLY A 159 3.22 9.94 -0.80
N PHE A 160 3.18 8.91 0.03
CA PHE A 160 2.24 8.83 1.14
C PHE A 160 2.59 9.89 2.19
N ILE A 161 1.59 10.58 2.72
CA ILE A 161 1.77 11.63 3.73
C ILE A 161 0.72 11.42 4.82
N GLN A 162 1.17 11.40 6.06
CA GLN A 162 0.29 11.55 7.21
C GLN A 162 -0.02 13.04 7.38
N ASP A 163 -1.29 13.36 7.64
CA ASP A 163 -1.76 14.71 7.84
C ASP A 163 -2.84 14.76 8.95
N GLU A 164 -3.53 15.87 9.09
CA GLU A 164 -4.59 16.05 10.08
C GLU A 164 -5.80 15.11 9.88
N SER A 165 -5.97 14.58 8.66
CA SER A 165 -7.07 13.69 8.28
C SER A 165 -6.65 12.24 8.10
N THR A 166 -5.36 11.95 8.01
CA THR A 166 -4.84 10.59 7.79
C THR A 166 -3.67 10.30 8.69
N ARG A 167 -3.81 9.30 9.53
CA ARG A 167 -2.76 8.84 10.44
C ARG A 167 -2.52 7.34 10.30
N VAL A 168 -1.30 6.92 10.59
CA VAL A 168 -0.93 5.51 10.66
C VAL A 168 -0.77 5.08 12.11
N VAL A 169 -1.36 3.94 12.43
CA VAL A 169 -1.13 3.19 13.67
C VAL A 169 -0.37 1.93 13.31
N VAL A 170 0.81 1.76 13.89
CA VAL A 170 1.58 0.53 13.72
C VAL A 170 1.01 -0.53 14.66
N GLY A 171 0.49 -1.63 14.07
CA GLY A 171 -0.14 -2.69 14.85
C GLY A 171 -0.77 -3.78 13.98
N ASP A 172 -1.27 -4.82 14.63
CA ASP A 172 -1.98 -5.91 13.98
C ASP A 172 -3.42 -5.51 13.64
N GLY A 173 -3.74 -5.45 12.34
CA GLY A 173 -5.09 -5.14 11.86
C GLY A 173 -6.16 -6.12 12.32
N LEU A 174 -5.81 -7.37 12.64
CA LEU A 174 -6.75 -8.33 13.20
C LEU A 174 -7.30 -7.89 14.56
N GLU A 175 -6.52 -7.13 15.33
CA GLU A 175 -6.96 -6.57 16.61
C GLU A 175 -8.14 -5.61 16.42
N VAL A 176 -8.20 -4.90 15.30
CA VAL A 176 -9.33 -4.01 14.96
C VAL A 176 -10.62 -4.79 14.73
N CYS A 177 -10.50 -6.00 14.18
CA CYS A 177 -11.64 -6.85 13.83
C CYS A 177 -12.18 -7.68 15.00
N ARG A 178 -11.45 -7.78 16.13
CA ARG A 178 -11.88 -8.59 17.28
C ARG A 178 -12.99 -7.90 18.06
N LYS A 179 -14.08 -8.61 18.29
CA LYS A 179 -15.28 -8.10 18.97
C LYS A 179 -15.11 -7.89 20.48
N GLU A 180 -14.12 -8.53 21.09
CA GLU A 180 -13.96 -8.56 22.55
C GLU A 180 -13.54 -7.22 23.14
N ASP A 181 -12.92 -6.37 22.33
CA ASP A 181 -12.55 -5.01 22.72
C ASP A 181 -13.27 -4.01 21.81
N ALA A 182 -14.49 -3.68 22.17
CA ALA A 182 -15.34 -2.78 21.37
C ALA A 182 -14.77 -1.36 21.22
N ALA A 183 -13.76 -0.99 22.01
CA ALA A 183 -12.99 0.24 21.88
C ALA A 183 -11.51 -0.10 21.75
N LYS A 184 -10.85 0.47 20.77
CA LYS A 184 -9.38 0.48 20.65
C LYS A 184 -8.90 1.92 20.79
N PRO A 185 -9.02 2.52 21.99
CA PRO A 185 -8.67 3.92 22.20
C PRO A 185 -7.18 4.20 21.91
N GLU A 186 -6.32 3.21 22.13
CA GLU A 186 -4.90 3.28 21.76
C GLU A 186 -4.68 3.36 20.24
N MET A 187 -5.59 2.81 19.44
CA MET A 187 -5.60 2.97 17.98
C MET A 187 -6.41 4.19 17.54
N GLY A 188 -7.11 4.86 18.49
CA GLY A 188 -7.98 5.99 18.24
C GLY A 188 -9.18 5.65 17.37
N ILE A 189 -9.65 4.41 17.44
CA ILE A 189 -10.84 3.92 16.76
C ILE A 189 -11.94 3.76 17.82
N GLU A 190 -12.97 4.59 17.72
CA GLU A 190 -14.13 4.52 18.61
C GLU A 190 -15.12 3.46 18.14
N PRO A 191 -15.79 2.74 19.07
CA PRO A 191 -16.80 1.76 18.70
C PRO A 191 -17.91 2.36 17.85
N GLN A 192 -18.30 1.66 16.77
CA GLN A 192 -19.41 2.06 15.88
C GLN A 192 -19.24 3.45 15.24
N SER A 193 -18.00 4.01 15.21
CA SER A 193 -17.73 5.32 14.63
C SER A 193 -17.35 5.27 13.16
N LEU A 194 -16.99 4.09 12.64
CA LEU A 194 -16.49 3.95 11.29
C LEU A 194 -17.61 4.00 10.25
N SER A 195 -17.47 4.88 9.27
CA SER A 195 -18.31 4.90 8.07
C SER A 195 -17.98 3.74 7.13
N PHE A 196 -16.70 3.33 7.08
CA PHE A 196 -16.27 2.11 6.39
C PHE A 196 -14.98 1.54 6.99
N LEU A 197 -14.79 0.25 6.76
CA LEU A 197 -13.55 -0.48 6.98
C LEU A 197 -13.11 -1.10 5.66
N ALA A 198 -11.92 -0.79 5.20
CA ALA A 198 -11.28 -1.43 4.06
C ALA A 198 -10.14 -2.33 4.54
N ILE A 199 -10.01 -3.50 3.93
CA ILE A 199 -8.94 -4.46 4.24
C ILE A 199 -8.12 -4.67 2.98
N ASP A 200 -6.88 -4.18 3.01
CA ASP A 200 -5.91 -4.22 1.90
C ASP A 200 -4.65 -4.95 2.38
N VAL A 201 -4.78 -6.24 2.63
CA VAL A 201 -3.68 -7.08 3.10
C VAL A 201 -3.44 -8.24 2.13
N ASP A 202 -2.17 -8.54 1.90
CA ASP A 202 -1.77 -9.71 1.13
C ASP A 202 -1.35 -10.84 2.09
N SER A 203 -1.81 -12.07 1.81
CA SER A 203 -1.35 -13.23 2.55
C SER A 203 0.06 -13.61 2.07
N LYS A 204 1.02 -13.65 2.97
CA LYS A 204 2.39 -14.11 2.67
C LYS A 204 2.47 -15.62 2.41
N ASP A 205 1.41 -16.34 2.64
CA ASP A 205 1.34 -17.78 2.40
C ASP A 205 0.97 -18.05 0.95
N ASN A 206 1.96 -18.49 0.17
CA ASN A 206 1.77 -19.02 -1.19
C ASN A 206 0.99 -20.36 -1.20
N THR A 207 0.12 -20.61 -0.26
CA THR A 207 -0.81 -21.73 -0.28
C THR A 207 -2.01 -21.35 -1.15
N VAL A 208 -1.77 -21.36 -2.46
CA VAL A 208 -2.88 -21.55 -3.40
C VAL A 208 -3.34 -22.98 -3.19
N GLY A 209 -4.45 -23.15 -2.46
CA GLY A 209 -5.14 -24.40 -2.37
C GLY A 209 -5.85 -24.75 -3.67
#